data_f74a00690c1eb7c875ace9ca37b5e228
#
_entry.id   f74a00690c1eb7c875ace9ca37b5e228
#
_cell.length_a   1.000
_cell.length_b   1.000
_cell.length_c   1.000
_cell.angle_alpha   90.00
_cell.angle_beta   90.00
_cell.angle_gamma   90.00
#
_symmetry.space_group_name_H-M   'P 1'
#
loop_
_entity.id
_entity.type
_entity.pdbx_description
1 polymer ?
#
loop_
_entity_poly.entity_id
_entity_poly.type
_entity_poly.pdbx_seq_one_letter_code
_entity_poly.pdbx_strand_id
1 'polypeptide(L)'
;MDNKNIQEDRPYIMNFMIQLVDGKVTGDWYELPKGEFAMINYIEKEDFLKADAFLNGINTYLATYVRENFTPDLTYLKEKKQIKMKIKSDKKCRMYAICFDRKGRCFFTQSYFESKWLPRENVEVINVLTELASDEYILYLKSIGFSYIFAGKDDINIKVALKKLKDIFGIKNFNWRWSYFKWCFS
;
A
#
# COMPACT_ATOMS: atom_id res chain seq x y z
N MET A 1 -31.82 -11.29 -11.19
CA MET A 1 -30.36 -11.56 -11.20
C MET A 1 -29.80 -10.98 -9.93
N ASP A 2 -29.43 -11.84 -8.98
CA ASP A 2 -29.12 -11.45 -7.61
C ASP A 2 -27.77 -10.75 -7.50
N ASN A 3 -27.79 -9.44 -7.29
CA ASN A 3 -26.61 -8.61 -7.00
C ASN A 3 -25.97 -8.89 -5.63
N LYS A 4 -26.41 -9.88 -4.88
CA LYS A 4 -25.93 -10.20 -3.54
C LYS A 4 -24.58 -10.92 -3.49
N ASN A 5 -24.16 -11.63 -4.55
CA ASN A 5 -22.99 -12.50 -4.50
C ASN A 5 -21.67 -11.85 -4.94
N ILE A 6 -21.67 -10.62 -5.47
CA ILE A 6 -20.42 -9.99 -5.96
C ILE A 6 -19.57 -9.41 -4.81
N GLN A 7 -20.18 -9.19 -3.64
CA GLN A 7 -19.54 -8.50 -2.51
C GLN A 7 -18.84 -9.44 -1.52
N GLU A 8 -19.01 -10.76 -1.63
CA GLU A 8 -18.45 -11.70 -0.66
C GLU A 8 -16.94 -11.95 -0.82
N ASP A 9 -16.41 -11.85 -2.03
CA ASP A 9 -15.03 -12.26 -2.35
C ASP A 9 -13.98 -11.13 -2.31
N ARG A 10 -14.35 -9.89 -2.08
CA ARG A 10 -13.43 -8.75 -2.05
C ARG A 10 -13.84 -7.69 -1.04
N PRO A 11 -12.91 -6.82 -0.59
CA PRO A 11 -13.25 -5.66 0.23
C PRO A 11 -14.16 -4.68 -0.53
N TYR A 12 -14.92 -3.89 0.23
CA TYR A 12 -15.55 -2.69 -0.33
C TYR A 12 -14.48 -1.66 -0.65
N ILE A 13 -14.47 -1.15 -1.88
CA ILE A 13 -13.44 -0.21 -2.34
C ILE A 13 -14.06 1.17 -2.47
N MET A 14 -13.50 2.13 -1.75
CA MET A 14 -13.79 3.55 -1.89
C MET A 14 -12.64 4.22 -2.62
N ASN A 15 -12.95 5.12 -3.54
CA ASN A 15 -11.96 6.01 -4.11
C ASN A 15 -12.18 7.40 -3.51
N PHE A 16 -11.26 7.81 -2.65
CA PHE A 16 -11.28 9.12 -2.03
C PHE A 16 -9.94 9.79 -2.22
N MET A 17 -9.94 10.93 -2.91
CA MET A 17 -8.72 11.65 -3.20
C MET A 17 -8.97 13.14 -3.36
N ILE A 18 -7.91 13.92 -3.17
CA ILE A 18 -7.89 15.35 -3.41
C ILE A 18 -7.37 15.64 -4.81
N GLN A 19 -8.00 16.60 -5.50
CA GLN A 19 -7.56 17.09 -6.79
C GLN A 19 -7.89 18.56 -6.94
N LEU A 20 -7.15 19.26 -7.79
CA LEU A 20 -7.50 20.60 -8.22
C LEU A 20 -8.70 20.60 -9.18
N VAL A 21 -9.32 21.76 -9.38
CA VAL A 21 -10.45 21.93 -10.30
C VAL A 21 -10.10 21.60 -11.75
N ASP A 22 -8.83 21.67 -12.13
CA ASP A 22 -8.31 21.27 -13.44
C ASP A 22 -7.95 19.77 -13.51
N GLY A 23 -8.28 19.01 -12.46
CA GLY A 23 -8.05 17.57 -12.38
C GLY A 23 -6.62 17.14 -11.97
N LYS A 24 -5.72 18.09 -11.68
CA LYS A 24 -4.37 17.75 -11.21
C LYS A 24 -4.41 17.18 -9.80
N VAL A 25 -3.75 16.06 -9.61
CA VAL A 25 -3.60 15.36 -8.32
C VAL A 25 -2.19 15.46 -7.75
N THR A 26 -1.25 16.03 -8.50
CA THR A 26 0.15 16.25 -8.11
C THR A 26 0.62 17.62 -8.58
N GLY A 27 1.69 18.14 -8.00
CA GLY A 27 2.32 19.41 -8.37
C GLY A 27 2.62 20.28 -7.16
N ASP A 28 3.25 21.41 -7.39
CA ASP A 28 3.75 22.35 -6.37
C ASP A 28 2.63 22.98 -5.52
N TRP A 29 1.38 22.80 -5.90
CA TRP A 29 0.24 23.33 -5.16
C TRP A 29 0.14 22.79 -3.73
N TYR A 30 0.70 21.61 -3.46
CA TYR A 30 0.78 21.06 -2.10
C TYR A 30 1.61 21.91 -1.14
N GLU A 31 2.59 22.63 -1.68
CA GLU A 31 3.50 23.50 -0.91
C GLU A 31 2.92 24.88 -0.64
N LEU A 32 1.83 25.23 -1.32
CA LEU A 32 1.15 26.49 -1.08
C LEU A 32 0.32 26.41 0.22
N PRO A 33 0.16 27.52 0.97
CA PRO A 33 -0.59 27.53 2.22
C PRO A 33 -2.03 26.99 2.09
N LYS A 34 -2.69 27.28 0.97
CA LYS A 34 -4.03 26.73 0.67
C LYS A 34 -3.99 25.23 0.37
N GLY A 35 -2.91 24.76 -0.25
CA GLY A 35 -2.69 23.34 -0.52
C GLY A 35 -2.45 22.55 0.77
N GLU A 36 -1.64 23.09 1.66
CA GLU A 36 -1.41 22.51 2.98
C GLU A 36 -2.72 22.39 3.78
N PHE A 37 -3.52 23.44 3.82
CA PHE A 37 -4.84 23.43 4.47
C PHE A 37 -5.77 22.38 3.84
N ALA A 38 -5.78 22.27 2.51
CA ALA A 38 -6.57 21.29 1.81
C ALA A 38 -6.12 19.84 2.13
N MET A 39 -4.81 19.61 2.28
CA MET A 39 -4.28 18.31 2.67
C MET A 39 -4.65 17.92 4.11
N ILE A 40 -4.61 18.87 5.05
CA ILE A 40 -5.04 18.61 6.43
C ILE A 40 -6.51 18.17 6.45
N ASN A 41 -7.39 18.93 5.79
CA ASN A 41 -8.81 18.59 5.69
C ASN A 41 -9.05 17.24 4.99
N TYR A 42 -8.25 16.92 4.00
CA TYR A 42 -8.31 15.63 3.31
C TYR A 42 -8.00 14.47 4.26
N ILE A 43 -6.95 14.60 5.06
CA ILE A 43 -6.51 13.58 6.03
C ILE A 43 -7.58 13.39 7.12
N GLU A 44 -8.14 14.47 7.66
CA GLU A 44 -9.21 14.41 8.66
C GLU A 44 -10.45 13.69 8.13
N LYS A 45 -10.85 13.98 6.89
CA LYS A 45 -11.98 13.32 6.25
C LYS A 45 -11.70 11.84 5.93
N GLU A 46 -10.47 11.50 5.62
CA GLU A 46 -10.09 10.13 5.41
C GLU A 46 -10.24 9.28 6.68
N ASP A 47 -9.89 9.84 7.83
CA ASP A 47 -10.12 9.18 9.12
C ASP A 47 -11.61 8.94 9.41
N PHE A 48 -12.48 9.86 8.93
CA PHE A 48 -13.93 9.69 9.01
C PHE A 48 -14.46 8.49 8.21
N LEU A 49 -13.79 8.14 7.11
CA LEU A 49 -14.20 7.00 6.26
C LEU A 49 -14.02 5.64 6.94
N LYS A 50 -13.29 5.56 8.06
CA LYS A 50 -13.04 4.33 8.84
C LYS A 50 -12.61 3.15 7.97
N ALA A 51 -11.74 3.40 7.01
CA ALA A 51 -11.19 2.36 6.16
C ALA A 51 -10.22 1.48 6.96
N ASP A 52 -10.27 0.17 6.74
CA ASP A 52 -9.33 -0.78 7.35
C ASP A 52 -7.94 -0.70 6.69
N ALA A 53 -7.90 -0.23 5.44
CA ALA A 53 -6.67 -0.10 4.68
C ALA A 53 -6.73 1.05 3.67
N PHE A 54 -5.56 1.59 3.34
CA PHE A 54 -5.40 2.46 2.18
C PHE A 54 -4.41 1.85 1.18
N LEU A 55 -4.62 2.12 -0.08
CA LEU A 55 -3.74 1.70 -1.16
C LEU A 55 -3.19 2.90 -1.90
N ASN A 56 -1.87 2.91 -2.07
CA ASN A 56 -1.19 3.80 -3.00
C ASN A 56 -0.46 2.99 -4.07
N GLY A 57 -0.31 3.59 -5.24
CA GLY A 57 0.56 3.04 -6.28
C GLY A 57 2.03 3.12 -5.88
N ILE A 58 2.86 2.27 -6.48
CA ILE A 58 4.29 2.19 -6.18
C ILE A 58 5.01 3.54 -6.30
N ASN A 59 4.67 4.36 -7.27
CA ASN A 59 5.33 5.65 -7.46
C ASN A 59 5.09 6.60 -6.28
N THR A 60 3.90 6.57 -5.67
CA THR A 60 3.64 7.33 -4.44
C THR A 60 4.51 6.81 -3.30
N TYR A 61 4.62 5.49 -3.17
CA TYR A 61 5.48 4.92 -2.12
C TYR A 61 6.94 5.29 -2.32
N LEU A 62 7.46 5.22 -3.53
CA LEU A 62 8.83 5.60 -3.84
C LEU A 62 9.10 7.09 -3.60
N ALA A 63 8.17 7.96 -3.98
CA ALA A 63 8.34 9.41 -3.84
C ALA A 63 8.15 9.92 -2.40
N THR A 64 7.26 9.28 -1.62
CA THR A 64 6.85 9.85 -0.33
C THR A 64 7.41 9.08 0.86
N TYR A 65 7.62 7.78 0.69
CA TYR A 65 7.80 6.87 1.81
C TYR A 65 9.07 6.01 1.75
N VAL A 66 9.79 6.07 0.68
CA VAL A 66 11.11 5.44 0.58
C VAL A 66 12.14 6.54 0.64
N ARG A 67 13.12 6.39 1.53
CA ARG A 67 14.22 7.36 1.64
C ARG A 67 15.00 7.38 0.33
N GLU A 68 15.21 8.56 -0.23
CA GLU A 68 16.04 8.73 -1.42
C GLU A 68 17.43 8.10 -1.21
N ASN A 69 17.89 7.40 -2.22
CA ASN A 69 19.20 6.73 -2.23
C ASN A 69 19.41 5.69 -1.12
N PHE A 70 18.31 5.20 -0.50
CA PHE A 70 18.42 4.10 0.44
C PHE A 70 18.55 2.78 -0.31
N THR A 71 19.70 2.15 -0.16
CA THR A 71 19.95 0.77 -0.61
C THR A 71 20.34 -0.03 0.62
N PRO A 72 19.52 -1.01 1.04
CA PRO A 72 19.87 -1.83 2.19
C PRO A 72 21.10 -2.68 1.89
N ASP A 73 21.94 -2.88 2.87
CA ASP A 73 22.97 -3.92 2.81
C ASP A 73 22.29 -5.29 2.95
N LEU A 74 22.30 -6.07 1.90
CA LEU A 74 21.69 -7.41 1.87
C LEU A 74 22.72 -8.54 1.94
N THR A 75 24.01 -8.21 2.10
CA THR A 75 25.11 -9.19 2.06
C THR A 75 25.04 -10.21 3.20
N TYR A 76 24.39 -9.87 4.30
CA TYR A 76 24.18 -10.77 5.45
C TYR A 76 23.01 -11.75 5.27
N LEU A 77 22.18 -11.57 4.24
CA LEU A 77 21.02 -12.41 3.99
C LEU A 77 21.41 -13.62 3.16
N LYS A 78 21.41 -14.80 3.77
CA LYS A 78 21.89 -16.05 3.13
C LYS A 78 20.78 -17.08 2.85
N GLU A 79 19.54 -16.77 3.17
CA GLU A 79 18.43 -17.70 2.97
C GLU A 79 17.94 -17.69 1.51
N LYS A 80 17.40 -18.83 1.07
CA LYS A 80 16.74 -18.93 -0.24
C LYS A 80 15.32 -18.39 -0.17
N LYS A 81 14.84 -17.93 -1.30
CA LYS A 81 13.46 -17.47 -1.50
C LYS A 81 12.46 -18.52 -1.05
N GLN A 82 11.58 -18.14 -0.16
CA GLN A 82 10.40 -18.91 0.14
C GLN A 82 9.20 -18.20 -0.47
N ILE A 83 8.58 -18.82 -1.50
CA ILE A 83 7.36 -18.32 -2.13
C ILE A 83 6.15 -18.52 -1.18
N LYS A 84 6.34 -18.23 0.08
CA LYS A 84 5.29 -18.24 1.09
C LYS A 84 5.08 -16.83 1.59
N MET A 85 3.81 -16.42 1.60
CA MET A 85 3.46 -15.15 2.24
C MET A 85 3.96 -15.12 3.69
N LYS A 86 4.35 -13.94 4.16
CA LYS A 86 4.59 -13.68 5.59
C LYS A 86 3.51 -12.75 6.08
N ILE A 87 2.93 -13.10 7.20
CA ILE A 87 1.95 -12.29 7.91
C ILE A 87 2.60 -11.88 9.23
N LYS A 88 2.62 -10.59 9.50
CA LYS A 88 2.90 -10.08 10.83
C LYS A 88 1.59 -10.20 11.64
N SER A 89 1.62 -10.94 12.73
CA SER A 89 0.43 -11.25 13.53
C SER A 89 0.09 -10.18 14.57
N ASP A 90 0.38 -8.91 14.31
CA ASP A 90 0.00 -7.86 15.25
C ASP A 90 -1.43 -7.41 14.99
N LYS A 91 -2.36 -7.93 15.81
CA LYS A 91 -3.79 -7.59 15.77
C LYS A 91 -4.12 -6.17 16.25
N LYS A 92 -3.11 -5.38 16.60
CA LYS A 92 -3.27 -4.04 17.16
C LYS A 92 -3.05 -2.92 16.14
N CYS A 93 -2.79 -3.23 14.88
CA CYS A 93 -2.66 -2.16 13.90
C CYS A 93 -4.02 -1.45 13.70
N ARG A 94 -3.95 -0.12 13.65
CA ARG A 94 -5.13 0.72 13.40
C ARG A 94 -5.59 0.61 11.94
N MET A 95 -4.65 0.47 11.02
CA MET A 95 -4.88 0.53 9.58
C MET A 95 -3.74 -0.16 8.83
N TYR A 96 -4.05 -0.70 7.67
CA TYR A 96 -3.05 -1.25 6.76
C TYR A 96 -2.70 -0.28 5.63
N ALA A 97 -1.42 -0.21 5.29
CA ALA A 97 -0.92 0.47 4.11
C ALA A 97 -0.58 -0.57 3.04
N ILE A 98 -1.32 -0.61 1.95
CA ILE A 98 -1.14 -1.61 0.90
C ILE A 98 -0.27 -1.05 -0.21
N CYS A 99 0.86 -1.68 -0.46
CA CYS A 99 1.78 -1.35 -1.54
C CYS A 99 1.71 -2.41 -2.64
N PHE A 100 1.22 -2.02 -3.82
CA PHE A 100 1.29 -2.88 -5.01
C PHE A 100 2.66 -2.69 -5.67
N ASP A 101 3.60 -3.57 -5.32
CA ASP A 101 4.98 -3.52 -5.78
C ASP A 101 5.36 -4.79 -6.54
N ARG A 102 4.97 -4.85 -7.80
CA ARG A 102 5.13 -6.03 -8.66
C ARG A 102 6.52 -6.70 -8.57
N LYS A 103 7.58 -5.91 -8.51
CA LYS A 103 8.97 -6.39 -8.60
C LYS A 103 9.75 -6.29 -7.29
N GLY A 104 9.18 -5.74 -6.22
CA GLY A 104 9.91 -5.52 -4.97
C GLY A 104 10.93 -4.39 -5.07
N ARG A 105 10.47 -3.14 -5.22
CA ARG A 105 11.31 -1.95 -5.35
C ARG A 105 11.26 -1.02 -4.15
N CYS A 106 10.25 -1.17 -3.29
CA CYS A 106 10.04 -0.31 -2.15
C CYS A 106 10.83 -0.80 -0.94
N PHE A 107 12.07 -0.36 -0.81
CA PHE A 107 12.89 -0.63 0.38
C PHE A 107 12.49 0.34 1.51
N PHE A 108 11.49 -0.03 2.27
CA PHE A 108 11.00 0.74 3.40
C PHE A 108 12.00 0.73 4.57
N THR A 109 12.02 1.79 5.36
CA THR A 109 12.70 1.81 6.66
C THR A 109 11.68 1.78 7.80
N GLN A 110 12.09 1.45 9.02
CA GLN A 110 11.17 1.41 10.16
C GLN A 110 10.57 2.79 10.51
N SER A 111 11.28 3.87 10.23
CA SER A 111 10.83 5.26 10.41
C SER A 111 9.86 5.76 9.34
N TYR A 112 9.41 4.90 8.54
CA TYR A 112 8.68 5.07 7.32
C TYR A 112 7.37 5.89 7.44
N PHE A 113 6.61 5.73 8.52
CA PHE A 113 5.35 6.45 8.71
C PHE A 113 5.48 7.78 9.45
N GLU A 114 6.67 8.18 9.80
CA GLU A 114 6.99 9.49 10.37
C GLU A 114 7.03 10.59 9.31
N SER A 115 6.26 10.45 8.25
CA SER A 115 6.22 11.50 7.24
C SER A 115 5.55 12.75 7.81
N LYS A 116 6.08 13.91 7.43
CA LYS A 116 5.57 15.25 7.77
C LYS A 116 4.05 15.38 7.59
N TRP A 117 3.49 14.65 6.64
CA TRP A 117 2.10 14.77 6.20
C TRP A 117 1.16 13.69 6.74
N LEU A 118 1.71 12.60 7.29
CA LEU A 118 0.92 11.47 7.76
C LEU A 118 1.54 10.86 9.02
N PRO A 119 1.54 11.56 10.15
CA PRO A 119 1.91 10.95 11.43
C PRO A 119 0.83 9.92 11.79
N ARG A 120 0.96 8.70 11.27
CA ARG A 120 0.03 7.61 11.55
C ARG A 120 0.74 6.58 12.42
N GLU A 121 0.41 6.62 13.68
CA GLU A 121 0.78 5.56 14.60
C GLU A 121 0.05 4.26 14.28
N ASN A 122 0.71 3.14 14.49
CA ASN A 122 0.12 1.80 14.36
C ASN A 122 -0.41 1.45 12.95
N VAL A 123 0.29 1.86 11.90
CA VAL A 123 0.02 1.42 10.53
C VAL A 123 0.97 0.30 10.14
N GLU A 124 0.44 -0.79 9.61
CA GLU A 124 1.23 -1.89 9.08
C GLU A 124 1.26 -1.90 7.56
N VAL A 125 2.45 -2.13 7.00
CA VAL A 125 2.63 -2.27 5.55
C VAL A 125 2.38 -3.70 5.12
N ILE A 126 1.57 -3.87 4.06
CA ILE A 126 1.42 -5.13 3.35
C ILE A 126 1.90 -4.93 1.92
N ASN A 127 2.93 -5.66 1.53
CA ASN A 127 3.43 -5.64 0.16
C ASN A 127 2.71 -6.70 -0.68
N VAL A 128 2.12 -6.28 -1.78
CA VAL A 128 1.52 -7.18 -2.77
C VAL A 128 2.51 -7.33 -3.92
N LEU A 129 3.04 -8.53 -4.07
CA LEU A 129 4.16 -8.85 -4.93
C LEU A 129 3.74 -9.85 -6.01
N THR A 130 4.60 -10.01 -7.02
CA THR A 130 4.58 -11.15 -7.92
C THR A 130 5.83 -12.02 -7.72
N GLU A 131 5.91 -13.13 -8.43
CA GLU A 131 7.09 -14.02 -8.41
C GLU A 131 8.35 -13.36 -8.99
N LEU A 132 8.23 -12.16 -9.60
CA LEU A 132 9.35 -11.36 -10.08
C LEU A 132 10.12 -10.63 -8.97
N ALA A 133 9.58 -10.57 -7.76
CA ALA A 133 10.31 -9.99 -6.63
C ALA A 133 11.54 -10.84 -6.32
N SER A 134 12.70 -10.18 -6.13
CA SER A 134 13.97 -10.89 -5.90
C SER A 134 14.01 -11.56 -4.52
N ASP A 135 14.88 -12.55 -4.37
CA ASP A 135 15.08 -13.24 -3.10
C ASP A 135 15.58 -12.29 -2.02
N GLU A 136 16.47 -11.39 -2.39
CA GLU A 136 17.03 -10.37 -1.51
C GLU A 136 15.93 -9.44 -0.97
N TYR A 137 14.98 -9.04 -1.83
CA TYR A 137 13.86 -8.20 -1.40
C TYR A 137 12.94 -8.92 -0.42
N ILE A 138 12.65 -10.19 -0.67
CA ILE A 138 11.84 -11.02 0.25
C ILE A 138 12.53 -11.18 1.60
N LEU A 139 13.83 -11.43 1.60
CA LEU A 139 14.62 -11.54 2.82
C LEU A 139 14.67 -10.20 3.56
N TYR A 140 14.79 -9.10 2.84
CA TYR A 140 14.71 -7.78 3.42
C TYR A 140 13.37 -7.53 4.13
N LEU A 141 12.23 -7.79 3.48
CA LEU A 141 10.91 -7.65 4.11
C LEU A 141 10.79 -8.52 5.37
N LYS A 142 11.35 -9.73 5.34
CA LYS A 142 11.40 -10.60 6.53
C LYS A 142 12.21 -9.98 7.65
N SER A 143 13.38 -9.42 7.36
CA SER A 143 14.30 -8.86 8.36
C SER A 143 13.70 -7.66 9.08
N ILE A 144 12.94 -6.81 8.36
CA ILE A 144 12.26 -5.65 8.95
C ILE A 144 10.85 -5.98 9.50
N GLY A 145 10.43 -7.24 9.40
CA GLY A 145 9.15 -7.70 9.95
C GLY A 145 7.91 -7.29 9.16
N PHE A 146 8.03 -6.91 7.88
CA PHE A 146 6.90 -6.49 7.07
C PHE A 146 6.13 -7.67 6.48
N SER A 147 4.81 -7.50 6.38
CA SER A 147 3.93 -8.47 5.75
C SER A 147 4.01 -8.40 4.23
N TYR A 148 3.91 -9.54 3.57
CA TYR A 148 3.78 -9.59 2.12
C TYR A 148 2.94 -10.78 1.65
N ILE A 149 2.31 -10.61 0.50
CA ILE A 149 1.56 -11.65 -0.22
C ILE A 149 1.98 -11.68 -1.69
N PHE A 150 1.89 -12.84 -2.31
CA PHE A 150 2.03 -12.97 -3.75
C PHE A 150 0.66 -12.99 -4.42
N ALA A 151 0.49 -12.20 -5.48
CA ALA A 151 -0.77 -12.10 -6.21
C ALA A 151 -0.55 -12.09 -7.72
N GLY A 152 0.20 -13.04 -8.22
CA GLY A 152 0.47 -13.25 -9.64
C GLY A 152 1.89 -13.69 -9.91
N LYS A 153 2.12 -14.16 -11.13
CA LYS A 153 3.44 -14.60 -11.58
C LYS A 153 4.25 -13.41 -12.13
N ASP A 154 3.79 -12.85 -13.23
CA ASP A 154 4.49 -11.78 -13.95
C ASP A 154 3.85 -10.41 -13.73
N ASP A 155 2.55 -10.36 -13.44
CA ASP A 155 1.82 -9.15 -13.11
C ASP A 155 0.86 -9.39 -11.94
N ILE A 156 0.46 -8.31 -11.27
CA ILE A 156 -0.43 -8.39 -10.12
C ILE A 156 -1.85 -8.68 -10.60
N ASN A 157 -2.37 -9.83 -10.20
CA ASN A 157 -3.78 -10.16 -10.35
C ASN A 157 -4.57 -9.48 -9.22
N ILE A 158 -5.25 -8.39 -9.56
CA ILE A 158 -6.00 -7.56 -8.62
C ILE A 158 -7.07 -8.38 -7.86
N LYS A 159 -7.79 -9.27 -8.55
CA LYS A 159 -8.84 -10.10 -7.92
C LYS A 159 -8.24 -11.01 -6.85
N VAL A 160 -7.12 -11.65 -7.17
CA VAL A 160 -6.40 -12.52 -6.23
C VAL A 160 -5.85 -11.71 -5.06
N ALA A 161 -5.28 -10.52 -5.33
CA ALA A 161 -4.77 -9.63 -4.29
C ALA A 161 -5.87 -9.23 -3.32
N LEU A 162 -6.98 -8.69 -3.81
CA LEU A 162 -8.09 -8.22 -3.00
C LEU A 162 -8.72 -9.35 -2.17
N LYS A 163 -8.89 -10.54 -2.77
CA LYS A 163 -9.38 -11.71 -2.04
C LYS A 163 -8.43 -12.08 -0.90
N LYS A 164 -7.13 -12.16 -1.14
CA LYS A 164 -6.13 -12.48 -0.11
C LYS A 164 -6.10 -11.41 0.99
N LEU A 165 -6.19 -10.12 0.65
CA LEU A 165 -6.22 -9.04 1.62
C LEU A 165 -7.44 -9.15 2.55
N LYS A 166 -8.59 -9.51 2.00
CA LYS A 166 -9.80 -9.75 2.79
C LYS A 166 -9.68 -11.00 3.67
N ASP A 167 -9.34 -12.13 3.07
CA ASP A 167 -9.38 -13.44 3.74
C ASP A 167 -8.31 -13.57 4.84
N ILE A 168 -7.13 -12.98 4.60
CA ILE A 168 -5.96 -13.17 5.47
C ILE A 168 -5.87 -12.07 6.52
N PHE A 169 -6.13 -10.81 6.14
CA PHE A 169 -5.96 -9.64 7.02
C PHE A 169 -7.29 -9.08 7.52
N GLY A 170 -8.41 -9.64 7.09
CA GLY A 170 -9.73 -9.20 7.51
C GLY A 170 -10.13 -7.81 6.99
N ILE A 171 -9.46 -7.32 5.94
CA ILE A 171 -9.74 -6.00 5.36
C ILE A 171 -11.10 -6.03 4.67
N LYS A 172 -12.04 -5.27 5.19
CA LYS A 172 -13.41 -5.16 4.67
C LYS A 172 -13.63 -3.89 3.86
N ASN A 173 -13.03 -2.79 4.31
CA ASN A 173 -13.15 -1.47 3.73
C ASN A 173 -11.79 -0.96 3.29
N PHE A 174 -11.70 -0.54 2.06
CA PHE A 174 -10.45 -0.23 1.40
C PHE A 174 -10.52 1.17 0.79
N ASN A 175 -9.64 2.09 1.19
CA ASN A 175 -9.52 3.38 0.56
C ASN A 175 -8.45 3.35 -0.52
N TRP A 176 -8.84 3.45 -1.77
CA TRP A 176 -7.93 3.52 -2.90
C TRP A 176 -7.54 4.97 -3.16
N ARG A 177 -6.30 5.30 -2.89
CA ARG A 177 -5.71 6.60 -3.22
C ARG A 177 -5.06 6.52 -4.59
N TRP A 178 -5.45 7.42 -5.46
CA TRP A 178 -4.94 7.44 -6.82
C TRP A 178 -3.52 8.03 -6.87
N SER A 179 -2.60 7.27 -7.47
CA SER A 179 -1.42 7.79 -8.13
C SER A 179 -1.13 6.93 -9.34
N TYR A 180 -1.27 7.46 -10.52
CA TYR A 180 -0.86 6.88 -11.81
C TYR A 180 -1.05 5.36 -11.98
N PHE A 181 -2.22 4.83 -11.74
CA PHE A 181 -2.54 3.47 -12.12
C PHE A 181 -3.45 3.49 -13.36
N LYS A 182 -2.93 2.98 -14.48
CA LYS A 182 -3.71 2.78 -15.69
C LYS A 182 -4.80 1.75 -15.36
N TRP A 183 -6.06 2.16 -15.44
CA TRP A 183 -7.18 1.28 -15.22
C TRP A 183 -7.14 0.12 -16.21
N CYS A 184 -6.93 -1.08 -15.73
CA CYS A 184 -7.22 -2.30 -16.46
C CYS A 184 -8.44 -2.97 -15.81
N PHE A 185 -9.60 -2.37 -16.01
CA PHE A 185 -10.87 -3.05 -15.87
C PHE A 185 -11.39 -3.31 -17.27
N SER A 186 -11.07 -4.41 -17.85
CA SER A 186 -11.76 -5.06 -18.96
C SER A 186 -12.16 -6.47 -18.53
#